data_b2727668da8c9b3e246cb3022259b274
#
_entry.id   b2727668da8c9b3e246cb3022259b274
#
_cell.length_a   1.000
_cell.length_b   1.000
_cell.length_c   1.000
_cell.angle_alpha   90.00
_cell.angle_beta   90.00
_cell.angle_gamma   90.00
#
_symmetry.space_group_name_H-M   'P 1'
#
loop_
_entity.id
_entity.type
_entity.pdbx_description
1 polymer ?
#
loop_
_entity_poly.entity_id
_entity_poly.type
_entity_poly.pdbx_seq_one_letter_code
_entity_poly.pdbx_strand_id
1 'polypeptide(L)'
;MSRHFSRFSRGDRAQEFAWFIEILILLLIFIMAARTPIDTDMWWHLQAGKLSVQNTQPLTTDLFSFTRAGGSWVNHSWLAEASMYLVYQIGNYWGLGVWMALLVTLTLAIIYHQMDGAPLYK
;
A
#
# COMPACT_ATOMS: atom_id res chain seq x y z
N MET A 1 -25.52 12.41 -47.04
CA MET A 1 -24.74 11.47 -46.21
C MET A 1 -23.59 12.27 -45.58
N SER A 2 -23.87 12.97 -44.48
CA SER A 2 -22.94 13.89 -43.80
C SER A 2 -22.09 13.13 -42.82
N ARG A 3 -20.77 13.00 -43.06
CA ARG A 3 -19.82 12.42 -42.12
C ARG A 3 -19.53 13.44 -41.03
N HIS A 4 -20.11 13.26 -39.86
CA HIS A 4 -19.71 13.94 -38.64
C HIS A 4 -18.28 13.48 -38.27
N PHE A 5 -17.28 14.21 -38.74
CA PHE A 5 -15.94 14.18 -38.19
C PHE A 5 -15.98 14.94 -36.87
N SER A 6 -16.09 14.24 -35.74
CA SER A 6 -15.93 14.82 -34.42
C SER A 6 -14.51 15.38 -34.33
N ARG A 7 -14.38 16.71 -34.40
CA ARG A 7 -13.13 17.42 -34.11
C ARG A 7 -12.84 17.20 -32.61
N PHE A 8 -11.92 16.30 -32.32
CA PHE A 8 -11.30 16.23 -30.99
C PHE A 8 -10.77 17.64 -30.66
N SER A 9 -11.30 18.23 -29.57
CA SER A 9 -10.90 19.58 -29.18
C SER A 9 -9.45 19.56 -28.63
N ARG A 10 -8.76 20.70 -28.71
CA ARG A 10 -7.42 20.82 -28.07
C ARG A 10 -7.48 20.54 -26.57
N GLY A 11 -8.60 20.83 -25.91
CA GLY A 11 -8.83 20.56 -24.49
C GLY A 11 -8.86 19.08 -24.18
N ASP A 12 -9.51 18.27 -25.03
CA ASP A 12 -9.61 16.82 -24.81
C ASP A 12 -8.22 16.16 -24.82
N ARG A 13 -7.36 16.55 -25.76
CA ARG A 13 -5.99 16.03 -25.84
C ARG A 13 -5.11 16.44 -24.67
N ALA A 14 -5.25 17.66 -24.18
CA ALA A 14 -4.52 18.12 -22.99
C ALA A 14 -4.94 17.34 -21.75
N GLN A 15 -6.23 17.05 -21.61
CA GLN A 15 -6.76 16.26 -20.50
C GLN A 15 -6.31 14.80 -20.57
N GLU A 16 -6.36 14.17 -21.75
CA GLU A 16 -5.83 12.81 -21.94
C GLU A 16 -4.35 12.72 -21.61
N PHE A 17 -3.55 13.72 -22.03
CA PHE A 17 -2.13 13.77 -21.73
C PHE A 17 -1.87 13.92 -20.21
N ALA A 18 -2.67 14.72 -19.52
CA ALA A 18 -2.55 14.89 -18.08
C ALA A 18 -2.86 13.58 -17.33
N TRP A 19 -3.91 12.86 -17.69
CA TRP A 19 -4.23 11.55 -17.17
C TRP A 19 -3.08 10.54 -17.40
N PHE A 20 -2.49 10.57 -18.58
CA PHE A 20 -1.35 9.71 -18.90
C PHE A 20 -0.15 10.00 -17.99
N ILE A 21 0.18 11.26 -17.76
CA ILE A 21 1.27 11.66 -16.86
C ILE A 21 0.97 11.25 -15.41
N GLU A 22 -0.25 11.44 -14.94
CA GLU A 22 -0.67 11.02 -13.60
C GLU A 22 -0.49 9.50 -13.40
N ILE A 23 -0.99 8.69 -14.34
CA ILE A 23 -0.83 7.23 -14.31
C ILE A 23 0.66 6.86 -14.33
N LEU A 24 1.47 7.51 -15.14
CA LEU A 24 2.89 7.25 -15.23
C LEU A 24 3.61 7.56 -13.91
N ILE A 25 3.27 8.67 -13.26
CA ILE A 25 3.83 9.05 -11.95
C ILE A 25 3.44 8.01 -10.89
N LEU A 26 2.17 7.61 -10.82
CA LEU A 26 1.69 6.60 -9.87
C LEU A 26 2.36 5.24 -10.12
N LEU A 27 2.56 4.87 -11.38
CA LEU A 27 3.29 3.65 -11.74
C LEU A 27 4.76 3.71 -11.31
N LEU A 28 5.43 4.84 -11.50
CA LEU A 28 6.80 5.02 -11.03
C LEU A 28 6.91 4.95 -9.51
N ILE A 29 5.97 5.57 -8.78
CA ILE A 29 5.89 5.48 -7.32
C ILE A 29 5.72 4.01 -6.90
N PHE A 30 4.80 3.28 -7.54
CA PHE A 30 4.58 1.87 -7.27
C PHE A 30 5.85 1.04 -7.48
N ILE A 31 6.52 1.20 -8.61
CA ILE A 31 7.76 0.46 -8.93
C ILE A 31 8.87 0.80 -7.92
N MET A 32 9.00 2.07 -7.53
CA MET A 32 10.00 2.47 -6.54
C MET A 32 9.69 1.94 -5.14
N ALA A 33 8.42 1.81 -4.78
CA ALA A 33 7.96 1.30 -3.49
C ALA A 33 7.93 -0.23 -3.43
N ALA A 34 7.87 -0.92 -4.57
CA ALA A 34 7.82 -2.39 -4.68
C ALA A 34 9.20 -3.01 -4.37
N ARG A 35 9.65 -2.83 -3.14
CA ARG A 35 10.91 -3.42 -2.64
C ARG A 35 10.61 -4.56 -1.69
N THR A 36 11.49 -5.54 -1.64
CA THR A 36 11.43 -6.56 -0.59
C THR A 36 11.64 -5.87 0.76
N PRO A 37 10.69 -5.94 1.68
CA PRO A 37 10.84 -5.35 2.99
C PRO A 37 11.94 -6.13 3.74
N ILE A 38 13.12 -5.52 3.88
CA ILE A 38 14.24 -6.06 4.65
C ILE A 38 14.38 -5.14 5.86
N ASP A 39 13.54 -5.38 6.85
CA ASP A 39 13.62 -4.74 8.16
C ASP A 39 13.78 -5.80 9.23
N THR A 40 14.59 -5.53 10.25
CA THR A 40 14.80 -6.44 11.37
C THR A 40 13.51 -6.73 12.11
N ASP A 41 12.60 -5.77 12.16
CA ASP A 41 11.34 -5.88 12.89
C ASP A 41 10.27 -6.66 12.13
N MET A 42 10.40 -6.79 10.82
CA MET A 42 9.41 -7.50 9.98
C MET A 42 9.14 -8.93 10.47
N TRP A 43 10.17 -9.62 10.94
CA TRP A 43 10.05 -11.02 11.34
C TRP A 43 9.14 -11.24 12.54
N TRP A 44 9.32 -10.42 13.58
CA TRP A 44 8.47 -10.54 14.76
C TRP A 44 7.05 -10.02 14.47
N HIS A 45 6.87 -9.00 13.62
CA HIS A 45 5.54 -8.57 13.15
C HIS A 45 4.82 -9.69 12.39
N LEU A 46 5.49 -10.37 11.48
CA LEU A 46 4.92 -11.53 10.78
C LEU A 46 4.56 -12.66 11.75
N GLN A 47 5.39 -12.93 12.75
CA GLN A 47 5.12 -13.95 13.74
C GLN A 47 3.96 -13.56 14.66
N ALA A 48 3.88 -12.30 15.07
CA ALA A 48 2.76 -11.79 15.85
C ALA A 48 1.44 -11.85 15.05
N GLY A 49 1.48 -11.46 13.77
CA GLY A 49 0.35 -11.59 12.85
C GLY A 49 -0.10 -13.04 12.68
N LYS A 50 0.84 -13.98 12.50
CA LYS A 50 0.55 -15.41 12.42
C LYS A 50 -0.19 -15.91 13.66
N LEU A 51 0.33 -15.60 14.84
CA LEU A 51 -0.28 -16.04 16.10
C LEU A 51 -1.66 -15.40 16.32
N SER A 52 -1.82 -14.14 15.97
CA SER A 52 -3.10 -13.45 16.06
C SER A 52 -4.16 -14.05 15.13
N VAL A 53 -3.79 -14.40 13.90
CA VAL A 53 -4.69 -15.08 12.94
C VAL A 53 -5.03 -16.51 13.42
N GLN A 54 -4.05 -17.27 13.89
CA GLN A 54 -4.26 -18.64 14.36
C GLN A 54 -5.13 -18.72 15.60
N ASN A 55 -4.98 -17.76 16.52
CA ASN A 55 -5.74 -17.69 17.75
C ASN A 55 -7.07 -16.92 17.60
N THR A 56 -7.33 -16.33 16.42
CA THR A 56 -8.51 -15.48 16.14
C THR A 56 -8.68 -14.30 17.11
N GLN A 57 -7.58 -13.84 17.69
CA GLN A 57 -7.55 -12.72 18.64
C GLN A 57 -6.17 -12.07 18.66
N PRO A 58 -6.09 -10.76 18.94
CA PRO A 58 -4.81 -10.08 19.14
C PRO A 58 -3.98 -10.71 20.25
N LEU A 59 -2.65 -10.66 20.12
CA LEU A 59 -1.76 -11.05 21.20
C LEU A 59 -1.85 -10.04 22.34
N THR A 60 -2.04 -10.54 23.55
CA THR A 60 -2.09 -9.74 24.79
C THR A 60 -0.91 -10.02 25.72
N THR A 61 -0.05 -10.93 25.32
CA THR A 61 1.10 -11.37 26.11
C THR A 61 2.37 -11.25 25.26
N ASP A 62 3.43 -10.73 25.84
CA ASP A 62 4.74 -10.62 25.20
C ASP A 62 5.39 -12.01 25.10
N LEU A 63 5.55 -12.49 23.86
CA LEU A 63 6.18 -13.77 23.53
C LEU A 63 7.57 -13.60 22.92
N PHE A 64 8.00 -12.36 22.68
CA PHE A 64 9.19 -12.07 21.88
C PHE A 64 10.34 -11.47 22.68
N SER A 65 10.04 -10.75 23.76
CA SER A 65 11.08 -10.12 24.58
C SER A 65 11.81 -11.16 25.44
N PHE A 66 13.13 -11.04 25.50
CA PHE A 66 13.93 -11.88 26.40
C PHE A 66 13.71 -11.51 27.87
N THR A 67 13.60 -10.21 28.18
CA THR A 67 13.54 -9.71 29.55
C THR A 67 12.13 -9.61 30.12
N ARG A 68 11.10 -9.63 29.28
CA ARG A 68 9.69 -9.46 29.68
C ARG A 68 8.77 -10.53 29.12
N ALA A 69 9.30 -11.67 28.74
CA ALA A 69 8.51 -12.79 28.25
C ALA A 69 7.38 -13.16 29.23
N GLY A 70 6.17 -13.29 28.72
CA GLY A 70 4.97 -13.56 29.53
C GLY A 70 4.33 -12.31 30.17
N GLY A 71 4.92 -11.14 30.01
CA GLY A 71 4.32 -9.89 30.49
C GLY A 71 3.10 -9.45 29.65
N SER A 72 2.25 -8.60 30.24
CA SER A 72 1.14 -8.01 29.53
C SER A 72 1.62 -7.12 28.38
N TRP A 73 1.06 -7.30 27.20
CA TRP A 73 1.36 -6.53 26.00
C TRP A 73 0.10 -6.01 25.33
N VAL A 74 0.08 -4.69 25.05
CA VAL A 74 -0.97 -4.07 24.24
C VAL A 74 -0.46 -3.98 22.81
N ASN A 75 -0.86 -4.92 21.97
CA ASN A 75 -0.47 -4.94 20.57
C ASN A 75 -1.31 -3.96 19.76
N HIS A 76 -0.80 -2.74 19.56
CA HIS A 76 -1.46 -1.69 18.76
C HIS A 76 -1.49 -2.01 17.26
N SER A 77 -0.56 -2.82 16.78
CA SER A 77 -0.34 -3.13 15.36
C SER A 77 -1.03 -4.41 14.90
N TRP A 78 -1.79 -5.08 15.75
CA TRP A 78 -2.32 -6.44 15.50
C TRP A 78 -3.03 -6.60 14.16
N LEU A 79 -3.80 -5.59 13.72
CA LEU A 79 -4.53 -5.66 12.44
C LEU A 79 -3.57 -5.55 11.24
N ALA A 80 -2.58 -4.66 11.32
CA ALA A 80 -1.54 -4.55 10.30
C ALA A 80 -0.71 -5.84 10.23
N GLU A 81 -0.31 -6.39 11.35
CA GLU A 81 0.43 -7.65 11.46
C GLU A 81 -0.35 -8.84 10.90
N ALA A 82 -1.64 -8.94 11.24
CA ALA A 82 -2.52 -9.97 10.70
C ALA A 82 -2.65 -9.85 9.17
N SER A 83 -2.84 -8.62 8.64
CA SER A 83 -2.91 -8.38 7.20
C SER A 83 -1.60 -8.71 6.50
N MET A 84 -0.45 -8.33 7.07
CA MET A 84 0.88 -8.70 6.56
C MET A 84 1.06 -10.23 6.49
N TYR A 85 0.67 -10.94 7.53
CA TYR A 85 0.76 -12.39 7.55
C TYR A 85 -0.12 -13.05 6.47
N LEU A 86 -1.36 -12.59 6.30
CA LEU A 86 -2.25 -13.12 5.25
C LEU A 86 -1.70 -12.88 3.85
N VAL A 87 -1.16 -11.69 3.59
CA VAL A 87 -0.50 -11.36 2.31
C VAL A 87 0.75 -12.22 2.10
N TYR A 88 1.53 -12.41 3.17
CA TYR A 88 2.71 -13.28 3.13
C TYR A 88 2.37 -14.73 2.79
N GLN A 89 1.26 -15.27 3.30
CA GLN A 89 0.81 -16.62 2.98
C GLN A 89 0.50 -16.81 1.48
N ILE A 90 0.00 -15.76 0.82
CA ILE A 90 -0.38 -15.82 -0.60
C ILE A 90 0.83 -15.60 -1.52
N GLY A 91 1.66 -14.60 -1.21
CA GLY A 91 2.69 -14.10 -2.13
C GLY A 91 4.11 -14.07 -1.54
N ASN A 92 4.33 -14.63 -0.34
CA ASN A 92 5.62 -14.57 0.35
C ASN A 92 6.16 -13.13 0.45
N TYR A 93 7.47 -12.94 0.38
CA TYR A 93 8.10 -11.60 0.43
C TYR A 93 7.74 -10.71 -0.76
N TRP A 94 7.51 -11.29 -1.93
CA TRP A 94 7.05 -10.55 -3.11
C TRP A 94 5.65 -9.97 -2.87
N GLY A 95 4.76 -10.76 -2.27
CA GLY A 95 3.43 -10.30 -1.89
C GLY A 95 3.49 -9.11 -0.93
N LEU A 96 4.37 -9.15 0.06
CA LEU A 96 4.58 -8.03 1.00
C LEU A 96 5.10 -6.77 0.28
N GLY A 97 6.08 -6.93 -0.63
CA GLY A 97 6.59 -5.82 -1.42
C GLY A 97 5.50 -5.15 -2.26
N VAL A 98 4.69 -5.95 -2.96
CA VAL A 98 3.54 -5.45 -3.74
C VAL A 98 2.50 -4.80 -2.84
N TRP A 99 2.18 -5.39 -1.69
CA TRP A 99 1.24 -4.86 -0.72
C TRP A 99 1.66 -3.49 -0.19
N MET A 100 2.92 -3.35 0.21
CA MET A 100 3.48 -2.07 0.67
C MET A 100 3.45 -1.02 -0.45
N ALA A 101 3.82 -1.41 -1.68
CA ALA A 101 3.78 -0.52 -2.83
C ALA A 101 2.36 -0.03 -3.13
N LEU A 102 1.36 -0.90 -3.03
CA LEU A 102 -0.05 -0.54 -3.18
C LEU A 102 -0.49 0.47 -2.12
N LEU A 103 -0.15 0.23 -0.85
CA LEU A 103 -0.51 1.15 0.24
C LEU A 103 0.11 2.53 0.05
N VAL A 104 1.40 2.60 -0.28
CA VAL A 104 2.10 3.87 -0.54
C VAL A 104 1.48 4.61 -1.72
N THR A 105 1.28 3.90 -2.85
CA THR A 105 0.73 4.51 -4.07
C THR A 105 -0.69 4.99 -3.85
N LEU A 106 -1.53 4.20 -3.20
CA LEU A 106 -2.92 4.57 -2.89
C LEU A 106 -2.98 5.78 -1.96
N THR A 107 -2.14 5.82 -0.93
CA THR A 107 -2.05 6.96 -0.01
C THR A 107 -1.71 8.24 -0.76
N LEU A 108 -0.68 8.20 -1.61
CA LEU A 108 -0.27 9.37 -2.39
C LEU A 108 -1.32 9.77 -3.43
N ALA A 109 -2.00 8.81 -4.05
CA ALA A 109 -3.11 9.10 -4.96
C ALA A 109 -4.26 9.79 -4.24
N ILE A 110 -4.65 9.32 -3.05
CA ILE A 110 -5.70 9.94 -2.23
C ILE A 110 -5.30 11.37 -1.85
N ILE A 111 -4.08 11.58 -1.37
CA ILE A 111 -3.58 12.90 -1.01
C ILE A 111 -3.61 13.83 -2.22
N TYR A 112 -3.10 13.37 -3.35
CA TYR A 112 -3.10 14.14 -4.59
C TYR A 112 -4.51 14.58 -5.02
N HIS A 113 -5.49 13.69 -4.96
CA HIS A 113 -6.88 14.00 -5.32
C HIS A 113 -7.60 14.89 -4.30
N GLN A 114 -7.10 14.96 -3.05
CA GLN A 114 -7.64 15.85 -2.02
C GLN A 114 -7.00 17.25 -2.03
N MET A 115 -5.91 17.44 -2.76
CA MET A 115 -5.26 18.75 -2.84
C MET A 115 -6.09 19.69 -3.71
N ASP A 116 -6.56 20.80 -3.12
CA ASP A 116 -7.19 21.92 -3.83
C ASP A 116 -6.12 22.73 -4.59
N GLY A 117 -5.63 22.20 -5.67
CA GLY A 117 -4.62 22.81 -6.52
C GLY A 117 -5.07 22.88 -7.97
N ALA A 118 -4.55 23.88 -8.72
CA ALA A 118 -4.67 23.82 -10.15
C ALA A 118 -3.97 22.56 -10.64
N PRO A 119 -4.64 21.70 -11.42
CA PRO A 119 -3.96 20.56 -12.03
C PRO A 119 -2.73 21.05 -12.80
N LEU A 120 -1.66 20.25 -12.81
CA LEU A 120 -0.39 20.58 -13.49
C LEU A 120 -0.54 21.01 -14.97
N TYR A 121 -1.74 20.91 -15.51
CA TYR A 121 -2.09 21.19 -16.90
C TYR A 121 -3.14 22.32 -17.06
N LYS A 122 -3.47 23.08 -16.00
CA LYS A 122 -4.29 24.30 -16.11
C LYS A 122 -3.46 25.53 -16.38
#